data_3091681821bf02ca6febf90406d4125e
#
_entry.id   3091681821bf02ca6febf90406d4125e
#
_cell.length_a   1.000
_cell.length_b   1.000
_cell.length_c   1.000
_cell.angle_alpha   90.00
_cell.angle_beta   90.00
_cell.angle_gamma   90.00
#
_symmetry.space_group_name_H-M   'P 1'
#
loop_
_entity.id
_entity.type
_entity.pdbx_description
1 polymer ?
#
loop_
_entity_poly.entity_id
_entity_poly.type
_entity_poly.pdbx_seq_one_letter_code
_entity_poly.pdbx_strand_id
1 'polypeptide(L)'
;MKRDEKKMRTLLRKVSTGLYFQGPDQWTGNPAKAHNFKMIDHALNFVEKWHLQDMELAFAFDDLGEVTRVPIDKMELRYSQG
;
A
#
# COMPACT_ATOMS: atom_id res chain seq x y z
N MET A 1 -8.47 -26.01 -2.14
CA MET A 1 -8.36 -25.60 -1.96
C MET A 1 -8.25 -24.68 -1.60
N LYS A 2 -8.06 -24.32 -1.58
CA LYS A 2 -7.83 -23.61 -1.40
C LYS A 2 -7.76 -22.82 -0.77
N ARG A 3 -7.56 -22.48 -0.49
CA ARG A 3 -7.44 -21.82 -0.06
C ARG A 3 -7.21 -20.94 0.47
N ASP A 4 -6.85 -20.74 0.80
CA ASP A 4 -6.56 -19.98 1.18
C ASP A 4 -6.50 -18.99 1.19
N GLU A 5 -6.73 -18.91 1.11
CA GLU A 5 -6.51 -18.02 1.00
C GLU A 5 -6.93 -16.81 1.30
N LYS A 6 -6.45 -16.23 2.15
CA LYS A 6 -6.67 -14.98 2.39
C LYS A 6 -6.14 -14.17 1.38
N LYS A 7 -6.83 -13.27 0.79
CA LYS A 7 -6.32 -12.42 -0.22
C LYS A 7 -5.96 -11.13 0.40
N MET A 8 -4.66 -10.92 0.64
CA MET A 8 -4.19 -9.67 1.17
C MET A 8 -3.73 -8.82 0.02
N ARG A 9 -4.20 -7.59 -0.04
CA ARG A 9 -3.82 -6.66 -1.10
C ARG A 9 -2.90 -5.62 -0.51
N THR A 10 -1.80 -5.29 -1.20
CA THR A 10 -0.82 -4.31 -0.75
C THR A 10 -1.10 -3.00 -1.45
N LEU A 11 -1.51 -2.00 -0.72
CA LEU A 11 -1.94 -0.73 -1.27
C LEU A 11 -1.04 0.40 -0.78
N LEU A 12 -1.13 1.55 -1.42
CA LEU A 12 -0.45 2.75 -0.96
C LEU A 12 -1.51 3.79 -0.62
N ARG A 13 -1.36 4.44 0.51
CA ARG A 13 -2.33 5.42 0.95
C ARG A 13 -1.60 6.71 1.29
N LYS A 14 -2.16 7.83 0.92
CA LYS A 14 -1.57 9.13 1.22
C LYS A 14 -2.09 9.55 2.59
N VAL A 15 -1.18 9.75 3.53
CA VAL A 15 -1.56 10.04 4.90
C VAL A 15 -2.38 11.32 5.02
N SER A 16 -1.96 12.37 4.35
CA SER A 16 -2.63 13.65 4.49
C SER A 16 -4.05 13.67 3.93
N THR A 17 -4.34 12.88 2.92
CA THR A 17 -5.66 12.91 2.31
C THR A 17 -6.50 11.70 2.67
N GLY A 18 -5.86 10.61 3.07
CA GLY A 18 -6.57 9.38 3.35
C GLY A 18 -6.96 8.62 2.10
N LEU A 19 -6.45 9.02 0.95
CA LEU A 19 -6.82 8.39 -0.30
C LEU A 19 -5.79 7.35 -0.71
N TYR A 20 -6.25 6.32 -1.40
CA TYR A 20 -5.40 5.24 -1.85
C TYR A 20 -5.03 5.43 -3.32
N PHE A 21 -3.84 5.02 -3.68
CA PHE A 21 -3.40 5.12 -5.08
C PHE A 21 -4.19 4.13 -5.91
N GLN A 22 -4.81 4.58 -6.98
CA GLN A 22 -5.60 3.74 -7.84
C GLN A 22 -4.94 3.59 -9.20
N GLY A 23 -4.29 4.59 -9.66
CA GLY A 23 -3.63 4.56 -10.98
C GLY A 23 -2.99 5.90 -11.23
N PRO A 24 -2.36 6.10 -12.38
CA PRO A 24 -1.72 7.37 -12.68
C PRO A 24 -2.69 8.52 -12.49
N ASP A 25 -2.35 9.43 -11.60
CA ASP A 25 -3.18 10.59 -11.31
C ASP A 25 -4.57 10.21 -10.81
N GLN A 26 -4.74 9.02 -10.29
CA GLN A 26 -6.05 8.62 -9.77
C GLN A 26 -5.92 8.14 -8.35
N TRP A 27 -6.76 8.66 -7.49
CA TRP A 27 -6.78 8.29 -6.07
C TRP A 27 -8.21 7.98 -5.67
N THR A 28 -8.38 7.09 -4.73
CA THR A 28 -9.72 6.68 -4.33
C THR A 28 -9.82 6.53 -2.83
N GLY A 29 -10.95 6.82 -2.27
CA GLY A 29 -11.19 6.60 -0.86
C GLY A 29 -11.61 5.17 -0.57
N ASN A 30 -11.82 4.37 -1.61
CA ASN A 30 -12.31 3.01 -1.45
C ASN A 30 -11.16 2.04 -1.65
N PRO A 31 -10.70 1.36 -0.59
CA PRO A 31 -9.59 0.44 -0.71
C PRO A 31 -9.85 -0.69 -1.70
N ALA A 32 -11.10 -1.02 -1.92
CA ALA A 32 -11.42 -2.09 -2.85
C ALA A 32 -11.10 -1.70 -4.28
N LYS A 33 -11.03 -0.40 -4.58
CA LYS A 33 -10.71 0.05 -5.91
C LYS A 33 -9.26 0.45 -6.06
N ALA A 34 -8.49 0.37 -5.00
CA ALA A 34 -7.10 0.79 -5.03
C ALA A 34 -6.25 -0.21 -5.78
N HIS A 35 -5.14 0.25 -6.30
CA HIS A 35 -4.22 -0.61 -7.05
C HIS A 35 -3.53 -1.56 -6.08
N ASN A 36 -3.48 -2.83 -6.39
CA ASN A 36 -2.82 -3.82 -5.58
C ASN A 36 -1.41 -4.02 -6.09
N PHE A 37 -0.42 -3.63 -5.31
CA PHE A 37 0.97 -3.78 -5.73
C PHE A 37 1.46 -5.21 -5.51
N LYS A 38 0.69 -6.00 -4.75
CA LYS A 38 0.96 -7.41 -4.50
C LYS A 38 2.12 -7.65 -3.56
N MET A 39 3.23 -7.01 -3.74
CA MET A 39 4.38 -7.21 -2.87
C MET A 39 4.82 -5.90 -2.27
N ILE A 40 5.31 -5.95 -1.04
CA ILE A 40 5.76 -4.76 -0.35
C ILE A 40 6.87 -4.07 -1.13
N ASP A 41 7.80 -4.85 -1.67
CA ASP A 41 8.90 -4.28 -2.42
C ASP A 41 8.44 -3.48 -3.62
N HIS A 42 7.41 -3.94 -4.30
CA HIS A 42 6.91 -3.24 -5.47
C HIS A 42 6.32 -1.90 -5.05
N ALA A 43 5.62 -1.86 -3.94
CA ALA A 43 5.02 -0.63 -3.47
C ALA A 43 6.09 0.36 -3.04
N LEU A 44 7.12 -0.11 -2.32
CA LEU A 44 8.18 0.76 -1.87
C LEU A 44 9.00 1.30 -3.04
N ASN A 45 9.25 0.46 -4.03
CA ASN A 45 9.99 0.90 -5.20
C ASN A 45 9.20 1.97 -5.97
N PHE A 46 7.90 1.82 -6.00
CA PHE A 46 7.05 2.77 -6.68
C PHE A 46 7.13 4.12 -5.99
N VAL A 47 7.07 4.14 -4.66
CA VAL A 47 7.14 5.37 -3.89
C VAL A 47 8.48 6.04 -4.13
N GLU A 48 9.55 5.29 -4.14
CA GLU A 48 10.86 5.82 -4.34
C GLU A 48 11.05 6.32 -5.76
N LYS A 49 10.61 5.58 -6.73
CA LYS A 49 10.78 5.95 -8.11
C LYS A 49 10.07 7.24 -8.45
N TRP A 50 8.88 7.42 -7.89
CA TRP A 50 8.09 8.60 -8.20
C TRP A 50 8.22 9.70 -7.15
N HIS A 51 9.14 9.51 -6.19
CA HIS A 51 9.39 10.48 -5.13
C HIS A 51 8.12 10.91 -4.42
N LEU A 52 7.27 9.93 -4.13
CA LEU A 52 6.03 10.24 -3.44
C LEU A 52 6.31 10.50 -1.98
N GLN A 53 5.60 11.43 -1.40
CA GLN A 53 5.80 11.75 -0.01
C GLN A 53 4.53 11.56 0.77
N ASP A 54 4.63 11.44 2.06
CA ASP A 54 3.48 11.34 2.93
C ASP A 54 2.68 10.06 2.63
N MET A 55 3.38 8.99 2.29
CA MET A 55 2.70 7.74 1.94
C MET A 55 2.87 6.71 3.03
N GLU A 56 1.95 5.77 3.09
CA GLU A 56 2.03 4.65 4.01
C GLU A 56 1.56 3.41 3.28
N LEU A 57 1.99 2.25 3.73
CA LEU A 57 1.51 1.01 3.17
C LEU A 57 0.19 0.69 3.82
N ALA A 58 -0.70 0.09 3.08
CA ALA A 58 -1.98 -0.34 3.62
C ALA A 58 -2.23 -1.75 3.15
N PHE A 59 -2.49 -2.65 4.09
CA PHE A 59 -2.76 -4.03 3.76
C PHE A 59 -4.24 -4.29 3.98
N ALA A 60 -4.92 -4.60 2.91
CA ALA A 60 -6.35 -4.84 2.96
C ALA A 60 -6.63 -6.33 2.87
N PHE A 61 -7.40 -6.83 3.81
CA PHE A 61 -7.76 -8.25 3.82
C PHE A 61 -9.21 -8.35 3.41
N ASP A 62 -9.45 -8.89 2.24
CA ASP A 62 -10.80 -8.93 1.68
C ASP A 62 -11.82 -9.59 2.58
N ASP A 63 -11.49 -10.70 3.15
CA ASP A 63 -12.47 -11.42 3.93
C ASP A 63 -12.74 -10.78 5.30
N LEU A 64 -11.85 -9.94 5.78
CA LEU A 64 -12.07 -9.33 7.06
C LEU A 64 -12.59 -7.91 6.95
N GLY A 65 -12.44 -7.33 5.79
CA GLY A 65 -12.86 -5.96 5.59
C GLY A 65 -12.01 -4.97 6.37
N GLU A 66 -10.82 -5.37 6.80
CA GLU A 66 -9.97 -4.49 7.56
C GLU A 66 -8.78 -4.03 6.78
N VAL A 67 -8.25 -2.88 7.15
CA VAL A 67 -7.07 -2.33 6.51
C VAL A 67 -6.06 -2.01 7.59
N THR A 68 -4.87 -2.56 7.48
CA THR A 68 -3.80 -2.28 8.42
C THR A 68 -2.83 -1.33 7.76
N ARG A 69 -2.45 -0.26 8.42
CA ARG A 69 -1.56 0.74 7.85
C ARG A 69 -0.21 0.70 8.54
N VAL A 70 0.86 0.83 7.76
CA VAL A 70 2.21 0.80 8.28
C VAL A 70 2.99 1.96 7.68
N PRO A 71 3.56 2.83 8.49
CA PRO A 71 4.28 4.00 7.98
C PRO A 71 5.50 3.56 7.20
N ILE A 72 5.70 4.13 6.06
CA ILE A 72 6.83 3.79 5.22
C ILE A 72 8.15 4.28 5.76
N ASP A 73 8.19 5.42 6.39
CA ASP A 73 9.44 5.94 6.88
C ASP A 73 10.08 5.02 7.89
N LYS A 74 9.34 4.22 8.61
CA LYS A 74 9.94 3.31 9.52
C LYS A 74 10.55 2.15 8.79
N MET A 75 9.95 1.74 7.70
CA MET A 75 10.45 0.64 6.93
C MET A 75 11.66 1.09 6.15
N GLU A 76 11.66 2.31 5.72
CA GLU A 76 12.73 2.83 4.95
C GLU A 76 14.03 2.82 5.67
N LEU A 77 14.02 2.97 6.94
CA LEU A 77 15.20 2.95 7.69
C LEU A 77 16.02 1.70 7.51
N ARG A 78 15.39 0.62 7.28
CA ARG A 78 16.09 -0.57 7.07
C ARG A 78 16.81 -0.58 5.83
N TYR A 79 16.27 -0.06 4.81
CA TYR A 79 16.90 -0.05 3.54
C TYR A 79 18.04 0.92 3.49
N SER A 80 17.94 2.01 4.17
CA SER A 80 18.99 2.97 4.12
C SER A 80 20.19 2.48 4.77
N GLN A 81 20.12 1.47 5.53
CA GLN A 81 21.21 0.92 6.12
C GLN A 81 22.02 0.35 5.14
N GLY A 82 21.49 -0.06 4.17
CA GLY A 82 22.10 -0.60 2.99
C GLY A 82 23.31 -1.22 3.10
#